data_dae7f5d7a6be7df74d652eef47712660
#
_entry.id   dae7f5d7a6be7df74d652eef47712660
#
_cell.length_a   1.000
_cell.length_b   1.000
_cell.length_c   1.000
_cell.angle_alpha   90.00
_cell.angle_beta   90.00
_cell.angle_gamma   90.00
#
_symmetry.space_group_name_H-M   'P 1'
#
loop_
_entity.id
_entity.type
_entity.pdbx_description
1 polymer ?
#
loop_
_entity_poly.entity_id
_entity_poly.type
_entity_poly.pdbx_seq_one_letter_code
_entity_poly.pdbx_strand_id
1 'polypeptide(L)'
;MNKFGKFLTLGFAALMIVGCSDSKKSNAPQAAQALPVSVAVAKMGDIPINLEFNGQVVSEMDVIIKGKVTGSIEKQFFTPGSMVKQGDKLYQIDESKYRAIYNDRLANFKNAKAQYDRAVNLKAKNAISAKEFDAASSAYGSALANLNNAKIDLD
;
A
#
# COMPACT_ATOMS: atom_id res chain seq x y z
N MET A 1 40.99 -27.25 87.18
CA MET A 1 40.90 -27.73 88.55
C MET A 1 40.34 -29.17 88.53
N ASN A 2 41.21 -30.07 88.88
CA ASN A 2 40.98 -31.24 89.78
C ASN A 2 39.87 -32.21 89.32
N LYS A 3 40.02 -33.39 89.37
CA LYS A 3 41.00 -34.37 89.89
C LYS A 3 40.49 -35.76 89.49
N PHE A 4 41.40 -36.62 89.16
CA PHE A 4 41.63 -37.89 89.84
C PHE A 4 40.41 -38.80 89.88
N GLY A 5 40.52 -40.03 89.64
CA GLY A 5 41.56 -41.05 89.67
C GLY A 5 40.90 -42.39 89.50
N LYS A 6 41.63 -43.13 88.86
CA LYS A 6 42.16 -44.37 89.45
C LYS A 6 41.15 -45.45 89.84
N PHE A 7 41.36 -46.53 89.37
CA PHE A 7 41.83 -47.81 89.83
C PHE A 7 41.13 -48.90 89.03
N LEU A 8 41.80 -49.66 88.31
CA LEU A 8 42.69 -50.77 88.53
C LEU A 8 41.96 -52.08 88.93
N THR A 9 42.34 -53.05 88.21
CA THR A 9 42.51 -54.45 88.49
C THR A 9 41.38 -55.45 88.17
N LEU A 10 41.73 -56.27 87.34
CA LEU A 10 42.25 -57.66 87.52
C LEU A 10 41.20 -58.76 87.36
N GLY A 11 41.53 -59.73 86.57
CA GLY A 11 41.10 -61.11 86.68
C GLY A 11 40.54 -61.70 85.40
N PHE A 12 41.32 -62.20 84.56
CA PHE A 12 41.89 -63.54 84.42
C PHE A 12 40.87 -64.68 84.22
N ALA A 13 41.14 -65.47 83.26
CA ALA A 13 40.82 -66.87 82.99
C ALA A 13 39.63 -67.17 82.06
N ALA A 14 39.99 -67.51 80.90
CA ALA A 14 40.03 -68.85 80.30
C ALA A 14 38.69 -69.50 80.00
N LEU A 15 38.43 -69.83 78.84
CA LEU A 15 38.50 -71.17 78.24
C LEU A 15 37.77 -71.28 76.92
N MET A 16 38.47 -71.85 76.03
CA MET A 16 38.08 -72.37 74.70
C MET A 16 36.69 -73.02 74.67
N ILE A 17 35.92 -72.82 73.64
CA ILE A 17 35.23 -73.90 72.95
C ILE A 17 35.10 -73.53 71.48
N VAL A 18 35.65 -74.36 70.62
CA VAL A 18 35.55 -74.43 69.17
C VAL A 18 34.11 -74.76 68.76
N GLY A 19 33.56 -73.99 67.91
CA GLY A 19 32.30 -74.31 67.23
C GLY A 19 32.36 -73.86 65.82
N CYS A 20 32.76 -74.69 64.88
CA CYS A 20 32.53 -74.56 63.48
C CYS A 20 31.03 -74.47 63.21
N SER A 21 30.57 -73.36 62.67
CA SER A 21 29.27 -73.34 62.06
C SER A 21 29.45 -72.68 60.67
N ASP A 22 29.27 -73.54 59.69
CA ASP A 22 29.19 -73.22 58.27
C ASP A 22 28.07 -72.20 57.98
N SER A 23 28.42 -70.99 57.88
CA SER A 23 27.44 -69.99 57.40
C SER A 23 27.49 -69.92 55.89
N LYS A 24 26.61 -70.67 55.27
CA LYS A 24 26.21 -70.36 53.87
C LYS A 24 25.97 -68.88 53.77
N LYS A 25 26.84 -68.21 53.09
CA LYS A 25 26.54 -66.84 52.53
C LYS A 25 25.35 -66.97 51.58
N SER A 26 24.18 -66.68 52.07
CA SER A 26 23.08 -66.37 51.18
C SER A 26 23.44 -65.06 50.50
N ASN A 27 23.80 -65.14 49.25
CA ASN A 27 23.81 -63.98 48.36
C ASN A 27 22.36 -63.53 48.26
N ALA A 28 21.93 -62.67 49.15
CA ALA A 28 20.75 -61.87 48.92
C ALA A 28 21.05 -61.00 47.72
N PRO A 29 20.21 -60.95 46.74
CA PRO A 29 20.40 -60.02 45.60
C PRO A 29 20.46 -58.61 46.17
N GLN A 30 21.62 -58.04 46.06
CA GLN A 30 21.84 -56.60 46.37
C GLN A 30 20.85 -55.83 45.57
N ALA A 31 19.80 -55.32 46.19
CA ALA A 31 18.85 -54.46 45.48
C ALA A 31 19.63 -53.31 44.84
N ALA A 32 19.59 -53.30 43.55
CA ALA A 32 20.22 -52.22 42.77
C ALA A 32 19.70 -50.90 43.33
N GLN A 33 20.60 -50.11 43.90
CA GLN A 33 20.25 -48.77 44.35
C GLN A 33 19.78 -48.02 43.13
N ALA A 34 18.50 -47.68 43.08
CA ALA A 34 17.95 -46.82 42.04
C ALA A 34 18.63 -45.47 42.14
N LEU A 35 19.30 -45.10 41.07
CA LEU A 35 19.89 -43.77 40.95
C LEU A 35 18.74 -42.73 40.94
N PRO A 36 18.84 -41.69 41.76
CA PRO A 36 17.86 -40.60 41.69
C PRO A 36 17.99 -39.89 40.36
N VAL A 37 16.95 -39.95 39.55
CA VAL A 37 16.83 -39.23 38.30
C VAL A 37 15.84 -38.08 38.47
N SER A 38 16.24 -36.90 38.09
CA SER A 38 15.31 -35.79 38.01
C SER A 38 14.56 -35.85 36.68
N VAL A 39 13.25 -35.94 36.79
CA VAL A 39 12.37 -35.90 35.62
C VAL A 39 11.69 -34.55 35.53
N ALA A 40 11.71 -33.95 34.35
CA ALA A 40 10.92 -32.76 34.02
C ALA A 40 9.67 -33.23 33.28
N VAL A 41 8.52 -32.84 33.78
CA VAL A 41 7.24 -33.08 33.08
C VAL A 41 7.10 -32.07 31.98
N ALA A 42 7.08 -32.51 30.74
CA ALA A 42 6.78 -31.65 29.59
C ALA A 42 5.32 -31.23 29.69
N LYS A 43 5.09 -29.92 29.72
CA LYS A 43 3.75 -29.36 29.63
C LYS A 43 3.52 -28.94 28.17
N MET A 44 2.42 -29.40 27.61
CA MET A 44 1.94 -28.88 26.33
C MET A 44 1.40 -27.46 26.55
N GLY A 45 1.84 -26.53 25.77
CA GLY A 45 1.39 -25.14 25.77
C GLY A 45 1.55 -24.54 24.42
N ASP A 46 0.70 -23.61 24.11
CA ASP A 46 0.80 -22.84 22.88
C ASP A 46 1.94 -21.82 22.98
N ILE A 47 2.86 -21.88 22.04
CA ILE A 47 3.95 -20.91 21.94
C ILE A 47 3.57 -19.94 20.85
N PRO A 48 3.37 -18.65 21.15
CA PRO A 48 3.11 -17.67 20.11
C PRO A 48 4.34 -17.52 19.22
N ILE A 49 4.16 -17.80 17.94
CA ILE A 49 5.20 -17.59 16.94
C ILE A 49 4.92 -16.23 16.30
N ASN A 50 5.75 -15.25 16.57
CA ASN A 50 5.70 -13.96 15.89
C ASN A 50 6.47 -14.08 14.58
N LEU A 51 5.75 -13.97 13.46
CA LEU A 51 6.33 -13.92 12.13
C LEU A 51 6.36 -12.48 11.67
N GLU A 52 7.54 -11.98 11.37
CA GLU A 52 7.73 -10.66 10.79
C GLU A 52 7.88 -10.79 9.27
N PHE A 53 7.06 -10.05 8.55
CA PHE A 53 7.11 -10.00 7.10
C PHE A 53 7.44 -8.58 6.65
N ASN A 54 8.41 -8.45 5.78
CA ASN A 54 8.67 -7.21 5.09
C ASN A 54 7.64 -7.06 3.96
N GLY A 55 6.88 -5.97 3.99
CA GLY A 55 5.87 -5.66 2.98
C GLY A 55 5.94 -4.19 2.57
N GLN A 56 5.54 -3.91 1.34
CA GLN A 56 5.35 -2.57 0.84
C GLN A 56 3.86 -2.32 0.64
N VAL A 57 3.36 -1.22 1.22
CA VAL A 57 1.99 -0.78 0.97
C VAL A 57 1.96 -0.09 -0.39
N VAL A 58 1.21 -0.65 -1.31
CA VAL A 58 0.97 -0.06 -2.65
C VAL A 58 -0.50 0.33 -2.75
N SER A 59 -0.78 1.42 -3.49
CA SER A 59 -2.15 1.79 -3.79
C SER A 59 -2.68 0.89 -4.91
N GLU A 60 -3.88 0.35 -4.74
CA GLU A 60 -4.59 -0.40 -5.79
C GLU A 60 -5.06 0.53 -6.91
N MET A 61 -5.28 1.80 -6.60
CA MET A 61 -5.70 2.83 -7.54
C MET A 61 -4.65 3.94 -7.60
N ASP A 62 -3.66 3.77 -8.44
CA ASP A 62 -2.72 4.83 -8.81
C ASP A 62 -3.14 5.43 -10.15
N VAL A 63 -3.56 6.70 -10.13
CA VAL A 63 -4.10 7.39 -11.31
C VAL A 63 -3.22 8.57 -11.69
N ILE A 64 -2.68 8.53 -12.88
CA ILE A 64 -1.93 9.65 -13.45
C ILE A 64 -2.91 10.62 -14.10
N ILE A 65 -3.01 11.83 -13.55
CA ILE A 65 -3.81 12.92 -14.14
C ILE A 65 -2.98 13.63 -15.20
N LYS A 66 -3.51 13.67 -16.44
CA LYS A 66 -2.90 14.35 -17.56
C LYS A 66 -3.81 15.47 -18.06
N GLY A 67 -3.22 16.62 -18.36
CA GLY A 67 -3.94 17.69 -19.06
C GLY A 67 -4.30 17.28 -20.49
N LYS A 68 -5.44 17.73 -21.01
CA LYS A 68 -5.85 17.52 -22.40
C LYS A 68 -5.03 18.37 -23.38
N VAL A 69 -4.55 19.51 -22.92
CA VAL A 69 -3.85 20.51 -23.74
C VAL A 69 -2.43 20.71 -23.22
N THR A 70 -1.55 21.16 -24.13
CA THR A 70 -0.16 21.44 -23.80
C THR A 70 0.01 22.92 -23.46
N GLY A 71 0.58 23.23 -22.32
CA GLY A 71 0.84 24.62 -21.92
C GLY A 71 1.66 24.71 -20.64
N SER A 72 2.00 25.92 -20.26
CA SER A 72 2.67 26.21 -18.99
C SER A 72 1.66 26.22 -17.86
N ILE A 73 2.01 25.63 -16.73
CA ILE A 73 1.19 25.68 -15.51
C ILE A 73 1.33 27.10 -14.93
N GLU A 74 0.23 27.82 -14.85
CA GLU A 74 0.18 29.17 -14.27
C GLU A 74 -0.02 29.11 -12.76
N LYS A 75 -0.93 28.24 -12.30
CA LYS A 75 -1.27 28.09 -10.87
C LYS A 75 -1.51 26.64 -10.50
N GLN A 76 -1.15 26.33 -9.25
CA GLN A 76 -1.48 25.09 -8.57
C GLN A 76 -2.42 25.40 -7.40
N PHE A 77 -3.54 24.67 -7.28
CA PHE A 77 -4.59 24.95 -6.30
C PHE A 77 -4.61 23.94 -5.15
N PHE A 78 -3.70 23.01 -5.10
CA PHE A 78 -3.58 22.02 -4.02
C PHE A 78 -2.18 22.01 -3.44
N THR A 79 -2.05 21.49 -2.22
CA THR A 79 -0.75 21.23 -1.58
C THR A 79 -0.38 19.76 -1.80
N PRO A 80 0.85 19.45 -2.23
CA PRO A 80 1.30 18.05 -2.33
C PRO A 80 1.04 17.28 -1.04
N GLY A 81 0.49 16.06 -1.16
CA GLY A 81 0.10 15.24 -0.01
C GLY A 81 -1.28 15.54 0.58
N SER A 82 -1.99 16.56 0.09
CA SER A 82 -3.35 16.84 0.52
C SER A 82 -4.39 15.97 -0.20
N MET A 83 -5.53 15.77 0.46
CA MET A 83 -6.66 15.05 -0.13
C MET A 83 -7.44 15.99 -1.06
N VAL A 84 -7.75 15.52 -2.26
CA VAL A 84 -8.55 16.23 -3.27
C VAL A 84 -9.80 15.42 -3.61
N LYS A 85 -10.86 16.11 -4.04
CA LYS A 85 -12.14 15.50 -4.41
C LYS A 85 -12.35 15.60 -5.92
N GLN A 86 -13.23 14.75 -6.42
CA GLN A 86 -13.67 14.86 -7.81
C GLN A 86 -14.31 16.24 -8.09
N GLY A 87 -13.81 16.93 -9.11
CA GLY A 87 -14.24 18.27 -9.50
C GLY A 87 -13.38 19.41 -8.94
N ASP A 88 -12.43 19.12 -8.05
CA ASP A 88 -11.51 20.14 -7.56
C ASP A 88 -10.55 20.58 -8.68
N LYS A 89 -10.31 21.89 -8.74
CA LYS A 89 -9.30 22.45 -9.65
C LYS A 89 -7.91 22.13 -9.10
N LEU A 90 -7.11 21.45 -9.92
CA LEU A 90 -5.75 21.07 -9.52
C LEU A 90 -4.72 22.07 -10.08
N TYR A 91 -4.80 22.34 -11.37
CA TYR A 91 -3.88 23.22 -12.07
C TYR A 91 -4.63 24.17 -12.98
N GLN A 92 -4.05 25.32 -13.20
CA GLN A 92 -4.43 26.24 -14.25
C GLN A 92 -3.31 26.30 -15.26
N ILE A 93 -3.65 26.03 -16.52
CA ILE A 93 -2.72 26.12 -17.65
C ILE A 93 -2.91 27.52 -18.26
N ASP A 94 -1.83 28.12 -18.77
CA ASP A 94 -1.88 29.41 -19.49
C ASP A 94 -2.80 29.28 -20.72
N GLU A 95 -3.92 29.98 -20.66
CA GLU A 95 -4.95 29.95 -21.70
C GLU A 95 -4.73 30.99 -22.81
N SER A 96 -3.73 31.85 -22.71
CA SER A 96 -3.52 33.01 -23.62
C SER A 96 -3.50 32.58 -25.08
N LYS A 97 -2.78 31.48 -25.39
CA LYS A 97 -2.71 30.94 -26.75
C LYS A 97 -4.06 30.41 -27.23
N TYR A 98 -4.78 29.68 -26.42
CA TYR A 98 -6.07 29.08 -26.77
C TYR A 98 -7.14 30.16 -26.92
N ARG A 99 -7.11 31.17 -26.07
CA ARG A 99 -7.98 32.33 -26.16
C ARG A 99 -7.76 33.13 -27.46
N ALA A 100 -6.51 33.29 -27.89
CA ALA A 100 -6.20 33.93 -29.17
C ALA A 100 -6.74 33.10 -30.34
N ILE A 101 -6.57 31.78 -30.33
CA ILE A 101 -7.11 30.88 -31.35
C ILE A 101 -8.64 30.94 -31.38
N TYR A 102 -9.29 30.87 -30.20
CA TYR A 102 -10.73 30.99 -30.09
C TYR A 102 -11.24 32.31 -30.72
N ASN A 103 -10.61 33.44 -30.41
CA ASN A 103 -10.99 34.74 -30.94
C ASN A 103 -10.84 34.83 -32.49
N ASP A 104 -9.76 34.23 -33.04
CA ASP A 104 -9.58 34.10 -34.50
C ASP A 104 -10.72 33.28 -35.12
N ARG A 105 -11.04 32.10 -34.56
CA ARG A 105 -12.13 31.27 -35.07
C ARG A 105 -13.49 31.90 -34.90
N LEU A 106 -13.71 32.68 -33.87
CA LEU A 106 -14.93 33.45 -33.65
C LEU A 106 -15.10 34.54 -34.71
N ALA A 107 -14.04 35.25 -35.09
CA ALA A 107 -14.06 36.24 -36.15
C ALA A 107 -14.38 35.59 -37.51
N ASN A 108 -13.73 34.48 -37.84
CA ASN A 108 -13.97 33.70 -39.05
C ASN A 108 -15.41 33.18 -39.12
N PHE A 109 -15.94 32.65 -37.99
CA PHE A 109 -17.34 32.22 -37.90
C PHE A 109 -18.32 33.40 -38.14
N LYS A 110 -18.11 34.54 -37.50
CA LYS A 110 -18.97 35.72 -37.70
C LYS A 110 -18.99 36.16 -39.18
N ASN A 111 -17.84 36.13 -39.87
CA ASN A 111 -17.76 36.45 -41.28
C ASN A 111 -18.51 35.44 -42.16
N ALA A 112 -18.24 34.11 -41.94
CA ALA A 112 -18.93 33.05 -42.68
C ALA A 112 -20.44 33.09 -42.46
N LYS A 113 -20.89 33.33 -41.22
CA LYS A 113 -22.28 33.48 -40.87
C LYS A 113 -22.93 34.65 -41.62
N ALA A 114 -22.29 35.81 -41.64
CA ALA A 114 -22.82 36.97 -42.37
C ALA A 114 -22.92 36.71 -43.88
N GLN A 115 -21.97 35.97 -44.48
CA GLN A 115 -22.06 35.55 -45.88
C GLN A 115 -23.21 34.57 -46.12
N TYR A 116 -23.36 33.56 -45.25
CA TYR A 116 -24.47 32.62 -45.33
C TYR A 116 -25.83 33.29 -45.18
N ASP A 117 -26.00 34.20 -44.20
CA ASP A 117 -27.25 34.96 -44.02
C ASP A 117 -27.61 35.80 -45.26
N ARG A 118 -26.60 36.41 -45.92
CA ARG A 118 -26.81 37.09 -47.19
C ARG A 118 -27.23 36.12 -48.30
N ALA A 119 -26.56 34.97 -48.39
CA ALA A 119 -26.87 33.95 -49.38
C ALA A 119 -28.29 33.39 -49.19
N VAL A 120 -28.75 33.21 -47.98
CA VAL A 120 -30.15 32.82 -47.66
C VAL A 120 -31.14 33.85 -48.21
N ASN A 121 -30.90 35.14 -47.96
CA ASN A 121 -31.76 36.22 -48.42
C ASN A 121 -31.79 36.34 -49.96
N LEU A 122 -30.62 36.14 -50.63
CA LEU A 122 -30.53 36.16 -52.10
C LEU A 122 -31.20 34.92 -52.70
N LYS A 123 -31.07 33.78 -52.12
CA LYS A 123 -31.73 32.54 -52.54
C LYS A 123 -33.25 32.67 -52.51
N ALA A 124 -33.79 33.27 -51.43
CA ALA A 124 -35.23 33.54 -51.30
C ALA A 124 -35.76 34.46 -52.41
N LYS A 125 -34.90 35.30 -52.96
CA LYS A 125 -35.21 36.17 -54.08
C LYS A 125 -34.81 35.61 -55.46
N ASN A 126 -34.38 34.38 -55.57
CA ASN A 126 -33.82 33.73 -56.77
C ASN A 126 -32.65 34.49 -57.39
N ALA A 127 -31.87 35.23 -56.59
CA ALA A 127 -30.81 36.11 -57.00
C ALA A 127 -29.39 35.50 -56.79
N ILE A 128 -29.27 34.24 -56.53
CA ILE A 128 -28.00 33.51 -56.34
C ILE A 128 -28.13 32.09 -56.91
N SER A 129 -27.05 31.54 -57.44
CA SER A 129 -27.01 30.17 -57.92
C SER A 129 -27.02 29.16 -56.77
N ALA A 130 -27.48 27.91 -57.05
CA ALA A 130 -27.41 26.82 -56.07
C ALA A 130 -25.98 26.56 -55.60
N LYS A 131 -25.01 26.60 -56.55
CA LYS A 131 -23.58 26.38 -56.23
C LYS A 131 -23.04 27.43 -55.24
N GLU A 132 -23.37 28.69 -55.42
CA GLU A 132 -22.92 29.78 -54.55
C GLU A 132 -23.57 29.67 -53.15
N PHE A 133 -24.85 29.29 -53.10
CA PHE A 133 -25.52 29.04 -51.83
C PHE A 133 -24.87 27.86 -51.09
N ASP A 134 -24.61 26.73 -51.77
CA ASP A 134 -23.99 25.56 -51.18
C ASP A 134 -22.57 25.84 -50.68
N ALA A 135 -21.82 26.66 -51.41
CA ALA A 135 -20.50 27.16 -51.00
C ALA A 135 -20.56 27.96 -49.69
N ALA A 136 -21.50 28.92 -49.62
CA ALA A 136 -21.68 29.74 -48.41
C ALA A 136 -22.15 28.88 -47.19
N SER A 137 -23.04 27.89 -47.43
CA SER A 137 -23.49 26.96 -46.40
C SER A 137 -22.37 26.09 -45.89
N SER A 138 -21.54 25.55 -46.77
CA SER A 138 -20.38 24.72 -46.40
C SER A 138 -19.32 25.54 -45.64
N ALA A 139 -19.06 26.77 -46.05
CA ALA A 139 -18.13 27.68 -45.36
C ALA A 139 -18.63 28.01 -43.95
N TYR A 140 -19.91 28.26 -43.77
CA TYR A 140 -20.52 28.47 -42.46
C TYR A 140 -20.38 27.23 -41.58
N GLY A 141 -20.72 26.03 -42.08
CA GLY A 141 -20.62 24.78 -41.35
C GLY A 141 -19.18 24.50 -40.90
N SER A 142 -18.21 24.70 -41.78
CA SER A 142 -16.79 24.53 -41.46
C SER A 142 -16.31 25.53 -40.42
N ALA A 143 -16.70 26.80 -40.51
CA ALA A 143 -16.34 27.83 -39.56
C ALA A 143 -16.94 27.56 -38.17
N LEU A 144 -18.19 27.06 -38.12
CA LEU A 144 -18.84 26.65 -36.87
C LEU A 144 -18.11 25.48 -36.21
N ALA A 145 -17.75 24.44 -36.95
CA ALA A 145 -17.00 23.30 -36.44
C ALA A 145 -15.64 23.73 -35.87
N ASN A 146 -14.91 24.59 -36.58
CA ASN A 146 -13.62 25.11 -36.12
C ASN A 146 -13.76 25.97 -34.85
N LEU A 147 -14.80 26.75 -34.71
CA LEU A 147 -15.08 27.52 -33.51
C LEU A 147 -15.37 26.60 -32.31
N ASN A 148 -16.16 25.53 -32.51
CA ASN A 148 -16.48 24.57 -31.48
C ASN A 148 -15.23 23.83 -31.00
N ASN A 149 -14.34 23.44 -31.91
CA ASN A 149 -13.06 22.79 -31.55
C ASN A 149 -12.20 23.73 -30.69
N ALA A 150 -12.05 25.01 -31.13
CA ALA A 150 -11.28 25.98 -30.37
C ALA A 150 -11.89 26.31 -28.99
N LYS A 151 -13.21 26.18 -28.87
CA LYS A 151 -13.89 26.31 -27.58
C LYS A 151 -13.57 25.15 -26.65
N ILE A 152 -13.58 23.90 -27.15
CA ILE A 152 -13.24 22.70 -26.38
C ILE A 152 -11.79 22.76 -25.89
N ASP A 153 -10.88 23.31 -26.68
CA ASP A 153 -9.47 23.43 -26.29
C ASP A 153 -9.26 24.56 -25.26
N LEU A 154 -10.18 25.52 -25.15
CA LEU A 154 -10.13 26.62 -24.19
C LEU A 154 -10.77 26.25 -22.85
N ASP A 155 -11.82 25.41 -22.84
CA ASP A 155 -12.55 24.95 -21.65
C ASP A 155 -11.81 23.81 -20.91
#